data_9fb40364a16941b5771b80e11bc14530
#
_entry.id   9fb40364a16941b5771b80e11bc14530
#
_cell.length_a   1.000
_cell.length_b   1.000
_cell.length_c   1.000
_cell.angle_alpha   90.00
_cell.angle_beta   90.00
_cell.angle_gamma   90.00
#
_symmetry.space_group_name_H-M   'P 1'
#
loop_
_entity.id
_entity.type
_entity.pdbx_description
1 polymer ?
#
loop_
_entity_poly.entity_id
_entity_poly.type
_entity_poly.pdbx_seq_one_letter_code
_entity_poly.pdbx_strand_id
1 'polypeptide(L)'
;NPTITGWHQDGSFLGDKVRALNVWIALSPCGGSFPASGLELIPRRCEDIFTIDPSLGREAISFDRVEEIKRECPAATPEFAAGDALIFDENLLHRTHLEPGLTEIRYALECWFFAPSHAPPRYTPFLVRLD
;
A
#
# COMPACT_ATOMS: atom_id res chain seq x y z
N ASN A 1 19.10 -6.13 2.76
CA ASN A 1 18.10 -5.47 3.60
C ASN A 1 16.85 -5.29 2.76
N PRO A 2 15.68 -5.76 3.20
CA PRO A 2 14.45 -5.42 2.52
C PRO A 2 14.31 -3.89 2.54
N THR A 3 14.11 -3.30 1.39
CA THR A 3 13.86 -1.86 1.26
C THR A 3 12.46 -1.62 1.80
N ILE A 4 12.36 -1.13 3.02
CA ILE A 4 11.08 -0.79 3.63
C ILE A 4 10.59 0.47 2.94
N THR A 5 9.49 0.35 2.24
CA THR A 5 8.84 1.51 1.61
C THR A 5 8.17 2.34 2.70
N GLY A 6 8.52 3.63 2.75
CA GLY A 6 7.87 4.60 3.63
C GLY A 6 6.39 4.83 3.27
N TRP A 7 5.77 5.84 3.84
CA TRP A 7 4.43 6.25 3.46
C TRP A 7 4.36 6.62 1.99
N HIS A 8 3.47 5.99 1.23
CA HIS A 8 3.34 6.17 -0.21
C HIS A 8 1.91 5.94 -0.69
N GLN A 9 1.69 6.29 -1.93
CA GLN A 9 0.52 5.96 -2.73
C GLN A 9 1.02 5.22 -3.96
N ASP A 10 0.39 4.13 -4.37
CA ASP A 10 0.82 3.35 -5.53
C ASP A 10 0.85 4.18 -6.82
N GLY A 11 -0.04 5.15 -6.93
CA GLY A 11 -0.09 6.07 -8.05
C GLY A 11 1.19 6.88 -8.25
N SER A 12 1.99 7.09 -7.20
CA SER A 12 3.25 7.83 -7.29
C SER A 12 4.27 7.15 -8.20
N PHE A 13 4.23 5.82 -8.31
CA PHE A 13 5.13 5.06 -9.18
C PHE A 13 4.44 4.42 -10.39
N LEU A 14 3.12 4.26 -10.36
CA LEU A 14 2.37 3.74 -11.50
C LEU A 14 2.26 4.77 -12.63
N GLY A 15 2.13 6.04 -12.28
CA GLY A 15 2.04 7.18 -13.20
C GLY A 15 0.69 7.88 -13.18
N ASP A 16 0.67 9.15 -13.55
CA ASP A 16 -0.45 10.09 -13.38
C ASP A 16 -1.77 9.67 -14.05
N LYS A 17 -1.69 8.84 -15.09
CA LYS A 17 -2.87 8.42 -15.86
C LYS A 17 -3.31 7.00 -15.56
N VAL A 18 -2.64 6.33 -14.64
CA VAL A 18 -2.97 4.96 -14.26
C VAL A 18 -4.14 4.98 -13.30
N ARG A 19 -5.04 4.03 -13.48
CA ARG A 19 -6.10 3.70 -12.54
C ARG A 19 -5.95 2.24 -12.18
N ALA A 20 -5.68 1.99 -10.92
CA ALA A 20 -5.41 0.67 -10.40
C ALA A 20 -6.32 0.33 -9.23
N LEU A 21 -6.71 -0.92 -9.16
CA LEU A 21 -7.26 -1.53 -7.97
C LEU A 21 -6.20 -2.48 -7.42
N ASN A 22 -5.72 -2.21 -6.22
CA ASN A 22 -4.82 -3.10 -5.51
C ASN A 22 -5.65 -4.06 -4.66
N VAL A 23 -5.32 -5.34 -4.75
CA VAL A 23 -5.85 -6.39 -3.87
C VAL A 23 -4.67 -6.99 -3.12
N TRP A 24 -4.57 -6.64 -1.85
CA TRP A 24 -3.56 -7.15 -0.95
C TRP A 24 -4.18 -8.24 -0.07
N ILE A 25 -3.64 -9.46 -0.10
CA ILE A 25 -4.20 -10.64 0.57
C ILE A 25 -3.19 -11.13 1.60
N ALA A 26 -3.60 -11.24 2.86
CA ALA A 26 -2.80 -11.87 3.91
C ALA A 26 -2.77 -13.39 3.72
N LEU A 27 -1.60 -13.99 3.59
CA LEU A 27 -1.41 -15.44 3.54
C LEU A 27 -1.04 -16.01 4.92
N SER A 28 -0.70 -15.14 5.87
CA SER A 28 -0.50 -15.46 7.29
C SER A 28 -1.11 -14.36 8.16
N PRO A 29 -1.48 -14.63 9.42
CA PRO A 29 -1.96 -13.60 10.34
C PRO A 29 -0.92 -12.49 10.50
N CYS A 30 -1.37 -11.21 10.46
CA CYS A 30 -0.47 -10.06 10.58
C CYS A 30 -1.23 -8.76 10.91
N GLY A 31 -0.49 -7.73 11.29
CA GLY A 31 -1.03 -6.41 11.65
C GLY A 31 -1.71 -6.40 13.02
N GLY A 32 -2.20 -5.24 13.44
CA GLY A 32 -2.82 -5.05 14.74
C GLY A 32 -1.98 -5.58 15.89
N SER A 33 -2.50 -6.54 16.64
CA SER A 33 -1.84 -7.18 17.78
C SER A 33 -0.95 -8.39 17.41
N PHE A 34 -0.93 -8.81 16.16
CA PHE A 34 -0.09 -9.93 15.72
C PHE A 34 1.41 -9.56 15.72
N PRO A 35 2.30 -10.51 16.06
CA PRO A 35 3.75 -10.27 16.06
C PRO A 35 4.36 -10.18 14.66
N ALA A 36 3.56 -10.23 13.60
CA ALA A 36 3.94 -10.07 12.22
C ALA A 36 3.49 -8.71 11.68
N SER A 37 4.37 -8.02 10.95
CA SER A 37 4.09 -6.73 10.33
C SER A 37 2.86 -6.80 9.40
N GLY A 38 1.90 -5.89 9.56
CA GLY A 38 0.78 -5.69 8.65
C GLY A 38 0.95 -4.48 7.73
N LEU A 39 -0.16 -3.91 7.33
CA LEU A 39 -0.23 -2.60 6.70
C LEU A 39 -0.63 -1.55 7.73
N GLU A 40 -0.04 -0.38 7.62
CA GLU A 40 -0.53 0.84 8.26
C GLU A 40 -1.06 1.76 7.16
N LEU A 41 -2.26 2.27 7.34
CA LEU A 41 -2.94 3.07 6.33
C LEU A 41 -3.68 4.25 6.96
N ILE A 42 -3.92 5.28 6.17
CA ILE A 42 -4.83 6.37 6.54
C ILE A 42 -6.18 6.08 5.89
N PRO A 43 -7.24 5.76 6.67
CA PRO A 43 -8.54 5.34 6.14
C PRO A 43 -9.34 6.51 5.55
N ARG A 44 -8.70 7.24 4.65
CA ARG A 44 -9.25 8.41 3.96
C ARG A 44 -8.90 8.29 2.48
N ARG A 45 -9.87 8.55 1.63
CA ARG A 45 -9.59 8.71 0.20
C ARG A 45 -8.84 10.02 -0.03
N CYS A 46 -7.69 9.92 -0.70
CA CYS A 46 -6.98 11.07 -1.25
C CYS A 46 -7.41 11.24 -2.71
N GLU A 47 -7.70 12.47 -3.14
CA GLU A 47 -8.08 12.73 -4.54
C GLU A 47 -6.84 12.87 -5.43
N ASP A 48 -5.76 13.37 -4.85
CA ASP A 48 -4.50 13.64 -5.53
C ASP A 48 -3.38 12.71 -5.05
N ILE A 49 -2.41 12.50 -5.94
CA ILE A 49 -1.14 11.87 -5.60
C ILE A 49 -0.21 12.93 -5.00
N PHE A 50 0.26 12.67 -3.80
CA PHE A 50 1.20 13.56 -3.12
C PHE A 50 2.59 13.51 -3.75
N THR A 51 3.28 14.63 -3.69
CA THR A 51 4.68 14.71 -4.14
C THR A 51 5.56 13.85 -3.25
N ILE A 52 6.35 13.00 -3.87
CA ILE A 52 7.35 12.18 -3.18
C ILE A 52 8.55 13.03 -2.77
N ASP A 53 9.18 12.66 -1.65
CA ASP A 53 10.45 13.23 -1.22
C ASP A 53 11.60 12.28 -1.61
N PRO A 54 12.40 12.63 -2.63
CA PRO A 54 13.47 11.75 -3.12
C PRO A 54 14.55 11.47 -2.07
N SER A 55 14.67 12.31 -1.03
CA SER A 55 15.67 12.15 0.03
C SER A 55 15.33 11.02 1.00
N LEU A 56 14.06 10.60 1.07
CA LEU A 56 13.56 9.56 1.97
C LEU A 56 13.60 8.15 1.37
N GLY A 57 14.19 8.00 0.18
CA GLY A 57 14.22 6.74 -0.54
C GLY A 57 13.06 6.61 -1.53
N ARG A 58 12.79 5.38 -1.99
CA ARG A 58 11.79 5.16 -3.04
C ARG A 58 10.42 5.62 -2.61
N GLU A 59 9.88 6.61 -3.35
CA GLU A 59 8.46 6.92 -3.44
C GLU A 59 7.79 7.33 -2.12
N ALA A 60 8.60 7.73 -1.12
CA ALA A 60 8.08 8.15 0.17
C ALA A 60 7.60 9.61 0.14
N ILE A 61 6.46 9.84 0.77
CA ILE A 61 5.92 11.15 1.06
C ILE A 61 6.63 11.72 2.30
N SER A 62 6.85 13.04 2.33
CA SER A 62 7.53 13.66 3.46
C SER A 62 6.81 13.39 4.77
N PHE A 63 7.60 13.18 5.83
CA PHE A 63 7.08 12.86 7.16
C PHE A 63 6.12 13.96 7.67
N ASP A 64 6.49 15.23 7.50
CA ASP A 64 5.68 16.36 7.95
C ASP A 64 4.29 16.35 7.29
N ARG A 65 4.23 16.04 5.99
CA ARG A 65 2.96 15.96 5.27
C ARG A 65 2.08 14.81 5.78
N VAL A 66 2.68 13.67 6.06
CA VAL A 66 1.94 12.54 6.64
C VAL A 66 1.39 12.88 8.02
N GLU A 67 2.20 13.50 8.88
CA GLU A 67 1.77 13.89 10.22
C GLU A 67 0.66 14.97 10.19
N GLU A 68 0.69 15.86 9.21
CA GLU A 68 -0.41 16.79 8.97
C GLU A 68 -1.72 16.06 8.66
N ILE A 69 -1.69 15.09 7.76
CA ILE A 69 -2.86 14.30 7.37
C ILE A 69 -3.36 13.46 8.55
N LYS A 70 -2.47 12.85 9.33
CA LYS A 70 -2.81 12.05 10.52
C LYS A 70 -3.51 12.84 11.62
N ARG A 71 -3.28 14.15 11.71
CA ARG A 71 -4.04 15.01 12.66
C ARG A 71 -5.52 15.09 12.31
N GLU A 72 -5.86 15.05 11.02
CA GLU A 72 -7.24 15.08 10.54
C GLU A 72 -7.86 13.68 10.51
N CYS A 73 -7.07 12.68 10.11
CA CYS A 73 -7.48 11.30 9.97
C CYS A 73 -6.38 10.37 10.51
N PRO A 74 -6.51 9.87 11.74
CA PRO A 74 -5.51 8.99 12.34
C PRO A 74 -5.25 7.75 11.50
N ALA A 75 -3.99 7.31 11.46
CA ALA A 75 -3.63 6.05 10.82
C ALA A 75 -4.23 4.86 11.59
N ALA A 76 -4.50 3.82 10.85
CA ALA A 76 -4.99 2.54 11.36
C ALA A 76 -4.05 1.41 10.95
N THR A 77 -3.93 0.43 11.83
CA THR A 77 -3.19 -0.83 11.57
C THR A 77 -4.17 -1.99 11.71
N PRO A 78 -4.88 -2.36 10.63
CA PRO A 78 -5.84 -3.45 10.69
C PRO A 78 -5.18 -4.79 11.04
N GLU A 79 -5.93 -5.66 11.71
CA GLU A 79 -5.60 -7.07 11.86
C GLU A 79 -6.10 -7.84 10.66
N PHE A 80 -5.27 -8.77 10.19
CA PHE A 80 -5.61 -9.66 9.09
C PHE A 80 -5.41 -11.11 9.52
N ALA A 81 -6.45 -11.92 9.43
CA ALA A 81 -6.32 -13.37 9.44
C ALA A 81 -5.81 -13.87 8.07
N ALA A 82 -5.31 -15.08 8.00
CA ALA A 82 -4.97 -15.69 6.73
C ALA A 82 -6.21 -15.81 5.82
N GLY A 83 -6.14 -15.25 4.62
CA GLY A 83 -7.24 -15.18 3.65
C GLY A 83 -7.98 -13.84 3.64
N ASP A 84 -7.76 -12.97 4.63
CA ASP A 84 -8.32 -11.62 4.59
C ASP A 84 -7.66 -10.80 3.48
N ALA A 85 -8.42 -9.89 2.89
CA ALA A 85 -7.94 -9.01 1.85
C ALA A 85 -8.29 -7.53 2.12
N LEU A 86 -7.35 -6.66 1.80
CA LEU A 86 -7.56 -5.22 1.69
C LEU A 86 -7.64 -4.87 0.20
N ILE A 87 -8.72 -4.17 -0.18
CA ILE A 87 -8.92 -3.70 -1.56
C ILE A 87 -8.91 -2.18 -1.54
N PHE A 88 -8.06 -1.56 -2.34
CA PHE A 88 -7.89 -0.11 -2.37
C PHE A 88 -7.44 0.38 -3.75
N ASP A 89 -7.61 1.68 -3.98
CA ASP A 89 -7.17 2.33 -5.20
C ASP A 89 -5.72 2.82 -5.11
N GLU A 90 -5.19 3.31 -6.23
CA GLU A 90 -3.83 3.84 -6.33
C GLU A 90 -3.56 5.07 -5.43
N ASN A 91 -4.60 5.64 -4.84
CA ASN A 91 -4.51 6.87 -4.03
C ASN A 91 -4.49 6.60 -2.52
N LEU A 92 -4.69 5.36 -2.07
CA LEU A 92 -4.62 5.07 -0.63
C LEU A 92 -3.22 5.35 -0.10
N LEU A 93 -3.15 6.18 0.95
CA LEU A 93 -1.90 6.45 1.66
C LEU A 93 -1.65 5.34 2.67
N HIS A 94 -0.58 4.57 2.44
CA HIS A 94 -0.25 3.39 3.25
C HIS A 94 1.26 3.14 3.32
N ARG A 95 1.63 2.22 4.20
CA ARG A 95 2.99 1.67 4.32
C ARG A 95 2.97 0.29 4.97
N THR A 96 4.10 -0.38 4.97
CA THR A 96 4.32 -1.51 5.87
C THR A 96 4.37 -1.00 7.31
N HIS A 97 3.56 -1.57 8.20
CA HIS A 97 3.60 -1.26 9.64
C HIS A 97 4.89 -1.79 10.26
N LEU A 98 5.55 -0.93 11.01
CA LEU A 98 6.80 -1.25 11.69
C LEU A 98 6.73 -0.73 13.11
N GLU A 99 6.93 -1.64 14.06
CA GLU A 99 7.09 -1.30 15.47
C GLU A 99 8.09 -2.24 16.14
N PRO A 100 8.66 -1.83 17.27
CA PRO A 100 9.48 -2.72 18.09
C PRO A 100 8.65 -3.92 18.58
N GLY A 101 9.21 -5.12 18.51
CA GLY A 101 8.54 -6.35 18.98
C GLY A 101 7.94 -7.22 17.88
N LEU A 102 7.93 -6.77 16.63
CA LEU A 102 7.57 -7.63 15.49
C LEU A 102 8.68 -8.67 15.27
N THR A 103 8.35 -9.94 15.48
CA THR A 103 9.30 -11.06 15.46
C THR A 103 8.99 -12.11 14.41
N GLU A 104 7.81 -12.05 13.80
CA GLU A 104 7.37 -13.04 12.82
C GLU A 104 7.39 -12.50 11.39
N ILE A 105 7.54 -13.41 10.44
CA ILE A 105 7.52 -13.10 9.01
C ILE A 105 6.08 -13.08 8.52
N ARG A 106 5.70 -12.01 7.83
CA ARG A 106 4.45 -11.91 7.08
C ARG A 106 4.60 -12.52 5.71
N TYR A 107 3.59 -13.27 5.30
CA TYR A 107 3.38 -13.68 3.92
C TYR A 107 2.12 -13.00 3.38
N ALA A 108 2.24 -12.35 2.23
CA ALA A 108 1.12 -11.69 1.58
C ALA A 108 1.26 -11.79 0.05
N LEU A 109 0.13 -11.74 -0.64
CA LEU A 109 0.04 -11.61 -2.09
C LEU A 109 -0.52 -10.23 -2.42
N GLU A 110 0.11 -9.56 -3.37
CA GLU A 110 -0.34 -8.27 -3.88
C GLU A 110 -0.59 -8.36 -5.38
N CYS A 111 -1.77 -7.92 -5.81
CA CYS A 111 -2.19 -7.95 -7.20
C CYS A 111 -2.76 -6.60 -7.60
N TRP A 112 -2.27 -6.03 -8.70
CA TRP A 112 -2.84 -4.83 -9.28
C TRP A 112 -3.70 -5.17 -10.48
N PHE A 113 -4.92 -4.62 -10.49
CA PHE A 113 -5.86 -4.71 -11.58
C PHE A 113 -5.98 -3.34 -12.24
N PHE A 114 -5.78 -3.29 -13.56
CA PHE A 114 -5.81 -2.06 -14.33
C PHE A 114 -6.97 -2.09 -15.33
N ALA A 115 -7.61 -0.94 -15.50
CA ALA A 115 -8.46 -0.77 -16.66
C ALA A 115 -7.59 -0.82 -17.93
N PRO A 116 -7.97 -1.54 -18.99
CA PRO A 116 -7.15 -1.68 -20.20
C PRO A 116 -6.71 -0.34 -20.82
N SER A 117 -7.57 0.69 -20.71
CA SER A 117 -7.28 2.05 -21.20
C SER A 117 -6.30 2.84 -20.34
N HIS A 118 -5.98 2.34 -19.13
CA HIS A 118 -5.17 3.03 -18.12
C HIS A 118 -4.07 2.13 -17.55
N ALA A 119 -3.77 1.02 -18.23
CA ALA A 119 -2.69 0.14 -17.82
C ALA A 119 -1.32 0.81 -18.05
N PRO A 120 -0.39 0.70 -17.09
CA PRO A 120 0.94 1.26 -17.25
C PRO A 120 1.68 0.56 -18.40
N PRO A 121 2.27 1.30 -19.36
CA PRO A 121 2.87 0.70 -20.55
C PRO A 121 4.11 -0.17 -20.25
N ARG A 122 4.70 -0.01 -19.07
CA ARG A 122 5.87 -0.77 -18.64
C ARG A 122 5.57 -2.12 -18.00
N TYR A 123 4.29 -2.43 -17.76
CA TYR A 123 3.87 -3.71 -17.18
C TYR A 123 3.27 -4.60 -18.26
N THR A 124 3.62 -5.88 -18.23
CA THR A 124 2.96 -6.90 -19.06
C THR A 124 1.73 -7.39 -18.30
N PRO A 125 0.51 -7.16 -18.81
CA PRO A 125 -0.69 -7.62 -18.13
C PRO A 125 -0.75 -9.14 -18.11
N PHE A 126 -1.11 -9.71 -16.97
CA PHE A 126 -1.47 -11.11 -16.86
C PHE A 126 -2.97 -11.24 -17.15
N LEU A 127 -3.31 -11.87 -18.29
CA LEU A 127 -4.70 -12.11 -18.69
C LEU A 127 -5.11 -13.52 -18.32
N VAL A 128 -6.04 -13.64 -17.37
CA VAL A 128 -6.76 -14.89 -17.13
C VAL A 128 -8.02 -14.89 -17.99
N ARG A 129 -8.12 -15.80 -18.96
CA ARG A 129 -9.38 -16.07 -19.64
C ARG A 129 -10.11 -17.11 -18.82
N LEU A 130 -11.30 -16.79 -18.40
CA LEU A 130 -12.27 -17.74 -17.85
C LEU A 130 -13.11 -18.22 -19.03
N ASP A 131 -12.88 -19.43 -19.48
CA ASP A 131 -13.69 -20.09 -20.51
C ASP A 131 -15.01 -20.57 -19.90
#